data_e3573c0b217309d4602b0d10e438314e
#
_entry.id   e3573c0b217309d4602b0d10e438314e
#
_cell.length_a   1.000
_cell.length_b   1.000
_cell.length_c   1.000
_cell.angle_alpha   90.00
_cell.angle_beta   90.00
_cell.angle_gamma   90.00
#
_symmetry.space_group_name_H-M   'P 1'
#
loop_
_entity.id
_entity.type
_entity.pdbx_description
1 polymer ?
#
loop_
_entity_poly.entity_id
_entity_poly.type
_entity_poly.pdbx_seq_one_letter_code
_entity_poly.pdbx_strand_id
1 'polypeptide(L)'
;METIIEWLIRLDVMVAVVVLILFPLVFLGVALRDATVARRMLVYWRVSSLLAITVYLLSAELAVGYLTGFLALLFIPAAVWMGDAIYHPPDSPLPGASRLRAVYRGWRWVVTGLCAFSIPLIMPALPCVVGGGPNLFCDLWFALPEEYFTFVHGEADPTIWGWIAVGALPVYGLYLAFSAVTWYQRTTS
;
A
#
# COMPACT_ATOMS: atom_id res chain seq x y z
N MET A 1 -1.65 -24.10 16.22
CA MET A 1 -0.67 -23.16 15.60
C MET A 1 -1.30 -22.47 14.39
N GLU A 2 -2.03 -23.20 13.56
CA GLU A 2 -2.76 -22.65 12.38
C GLU A 2 -3.71 -21.51 12.74
N THR A 3 -4.54 -21.68 13.75
CA THR A 3 -5.49 -20.65 14.22
C THR A 3 -4.83 -19.33 14.66
N ILE A 4 -3.63 -19.36 15.23
CA ILE A 4 -2.93 -18.16 15.66
C ILE A 4 -2.40 -17.38 14.45
N ILE A 5 -1.84 -18.10 13.47
CA ILE A 5 -1.32 -17.50 12.23
C ILE A 5 -2.46 -16.85 11.43
N GLU A 6 -3.58 -17.55 11.30
CA GLU A 6 -4.77 -17.02 10.65
C GLU A 6 -5.26 -15.74 11.32
N TRP A 7 -5.36 -15.72 12.65
CA TRP A 7 -5.72 -14.53 13.39
C TRP A 7 -4.74 -13.37 13.20
N LEU A 8 -3.44 -13.64 13.17
CA LEU A 8 -2.42 -12.62 12.92
C LEU A 8 -2.55 -12.01 11.54
N ILE A 9 -2.76 -12.84 10.49
CA ILE A 9 -2.93 -12.35 9.13
C ILE A 9 -4.24 -11.54 9.00
N ARG A 10 -5.34 -12.02 9.58
CA ARG A 10 -6.61 -11.27 9.60
C ARG A 10 -6.46 -9.92 10.31
N LEU A 11 -5.81 -9.90 11.48
CA LEU A 11 -5.55 -8.66 12.21
C LEU A 11 -4.68 -7.70 11.39
N ASP A 12 -3.61 -8.21 10.76
CA ASP A 12 -2.71 -7.43 9.92
C ASP A 12 -3.47 -6.77 8.76
N VAL A 13 -4.28 -7.52 8.01
CA VAL A 13 -5.09 -7.01 6.91
C VAL A 13 -6.11 -5.96 7.39
N MET A 14 -6.81 -6.21 8.49
CA MET A 14 -7.76 -5.24 9.06
C MET A 14 -7.07 -3.93 9.46
N VAL A 15 -5.93 -4.02 10.16
CA VAL A 15 -5.15 -2.85 10.56
C VAL A 15 -4.57 -2.14 9.34
N ALA A 16 -4.12 -2.90 8.32
CA ALA A 16 -3.62 -2.34 7.06
C ALA A 16 -4.71 -1.53 6.33
N VAL A 17 -5.93 -2.03 6.23
CA VAL A 17 -7.05 -1.28 5.63
C VAL A 17 -7.28 0.04 6.36
N VAL A 18 -7.30 0.03 7.69
CA VAL A 18 -7.50 1.25 8.48
C VAL A 18 -6.34 2.22 8.33
N VAL A 19 -5.10 1.75 8.48
CA VAL A 19 -3.90 2.60 8.55
C VAL A 19 -3.41 3.03 7.17
N LEU A 20 -3.52 2.17 6.15
CA LEU A 20 -3.00 2.43 4.80
C LEU A 20 -4.06 2.95 3.82
N ILE A 21 -5.36 2.81 4.11
CA ILE A 21 -6.42 3.26 3.22
C ILE A 21 -7.30 4.30 3.90
N LEU A 22 -8.03 3.95 4.95
CA LEU A 22 -9.03 4.82 5.55
C LEU A 22 -8.42 6.07 6.18
N PHE A 23 -7.41 5.91 7.03
CA PHE A 23 -6.77 7.06 7.67
C PHE A 23 -6.15 8.02 6.65
N PRO A 24 -5.34 7.60 5.66
CA PRO A 24 -4.78 8.52 4.66
C PRO A 24 -5.85 9.20 3.80
N LEU A 25 -6.98 8.53 3.52
CA LEU A 25 -8.08 9.10 2.76
C LEU A 25 -8.71 10.27 3.51
N VAL A 26 -9.07 10.06 4.78
CA VAL A 26 -9.61 11.12 5.65
C VAL A 26 -8.57 12.22 5.87
N PHE A 27 -7.33 11.82 6.12
CA PHE A 27 -6.23 12.75 6.38
C PHE A 27 -5.91 13.61 5.16
N LEU A 28 -5.98 13.07 3.94
CA LEU A 28 -5.82 13.84 2.70
C LEU A 28 -6.85 14.97 2.61
N GLY A 29 -8.12 14.69 2.91
CA GLY A 29 -9.18 15.70 2.92
C GLY A 29 -8.86 16.89 3.85
N VAL A 30 -8.28 16.61 5.03
CA VAL A 30 -7.85 17.66 5.97
C VAL A 30 -6.54 18.32 5.51
N ALA A 31 -5.62 17.53 4.93
CA ALA A 31 -4.32 17.96 4.48
C ALA A 31 -4.36 18.91 3.28
N LEU A 32 -5.46 18.94 2.52
CA LEU A 32 -5.65 19.93 1.42
C LEU A 32 -5.52 21.38 1.89
N ARG A 33 -5.61 21.63 3.19
CA ARG A 33 -5.39 22.95 3.80
C ARG A 33 -3.89 23.32 3.95
N ASP A 34 -2.98 22.33 3.86
CA ASP A 34 -1.54 22.53 3.91
C ASP A 34 -0.89 21.89 2.68
N ALA A 35 -0.49 22.71 1.71
CA ALA A 35 0.06 22.26 0.43
C ALA A 35 1.26 21.32 0.58
N THR A 36 2.07 21.47 1.65
CA THR A 36 3.22 20.61 1.91
C THR A 36 2.79 19.21 2.32
N VAL A 37 1.85 19.11 3.26
CA VAL A 37 1.32 17.81 3.71
C VAL A 37 0.53 17.14 2.59
N ALA A 38 -0.29 17.90 1.84
CA ALA A 38 -1.04 17.39 0.70
C ALA A 38 -0.12 16.77 -0.37
N ARG A 39 0.98 17.42 -0.73
CA ARG A 39 1.95 16.89 -1.71
C ARG A 39 2.61 15.60 -1.22
N ARG A 40 2.97 15.49 0.05
CA ARG A 40 3.51 14.27 0.64
C ARG A 40 2.49 13.12 0.61
N MET A 41 1.24 13.42 0.91
CA MET A 41 0.16 12.45 0.81
C MET A 41 -0.08 11.99 -0.63
N LEU A 42 0.05 12.86 -1.63
CA LEU A 42 -0.03 12.48 -3.04
C LEU A 42 1.10 11.52 -3.46
N VAL A 43 2.33 11.70 -2.95
CA VAL A 43 3.43 10.73 -3.18
C VAL A 43 3.08 9.37 -2.57
N TYR A 44 2.56 9.36 -1.35
CA TYR A 44 2.07 8.14 -0.71
C TYR A 44 1.00 7.44 -1.56
N TRP A 45 -0.04 8.17 -2.02
CA TRP A 45 -1.12 7.61 -2.82
C TRP A 45 -0.66 7.01 -4.15
N ARG A 46 0.37 7.61 -4.76
CA ARG A 46 0.98 7.06 -5.98
C ARG A 46 1.55 5.67 -5.75
N VAL A 47 2.17 5.43 -4.60
CA VAL A 47 2.80 4.15 -4.29
C VAL A 47 1.79 3.16 -3.68
N SER A 48 0.89 3.62 -2.82
CA SER A 48 -0.11 2.74 -2.20
C SER A 48 -1.15 2.21 -3.17
N SER A 49 -1.31 2.81 -4.37
CA SER A 49 -2.16 2.24 -5.42
C SER A 49 -1.71 0.84 -5.88
N LEU A 50 -0.42 0.48 -5.70
CA LEU A 50 0.05 -0.90 -5.90
C LEU A 50 -0.64 -1.88 -4.94
N LEU A 51 -0.91 -1.45 -3.71
CA LEU A 51 -1.63 -2.29 -2.74
C LEU A 51 -3.08 -2.54 -3.18
N ALA A 52 -3.75 -1.54 -3.77
CA ALA A 52 -5.08 -1.73 -4.33
C ALA A 52 -5.07 -2.74 -5.50
N ILE A 53 -4.11 -2.63 -6.41
CA ILE A 53 -3.91 -3.60 -7.49
C ILE A 53 -3.68 -5.00 -6.89
N THR A 54 -2.85 -5.11 -5.85
CA THR A 54 -2.58 -6.37 -5.15
C THR A 54 -3.84 -7.04 -4.60
N VAL A 55 -4.73 -6.26 -3.99
CA VAL A 55 -6.00 -6.79 -3.44
C VAL A 55 -6.82 -7.44 -4.55
N TYR A 56 -6.98 -6.80 -5.70
CA TYR A 56 -7.73 -7.37 -6.83
C TYR A 56 -7.05 -8.59 -7.46
N LEU A 57 -5.71 -8.62 -7.51
CA LEU A 57 -4.96 -9.80 -7.97
C LEU A 57 -5.19 -10.99 -7.04
N LEU A 58 -5.11 -10.78 -5.73
CA LEU A 58 -5.29 -11.85 -4.76
C LEU A 58 -6.76 -12.30 -4.67
N SER A 59 -7.74 -11.39 -4.81
CA SER A 59 -9.15 -11.76 -4.85
C SER A 59 -9.50 -12.63 -6.07
N ALA A 60 -8.73 -12.55 -7.15
CA ALA A 60 -8.85 -13.39 -8.33
C ALA A 60 -7.89 -14.59 -8.29
N GLU A 61 -7.34 -14.95 -7.14
CA GLU A 61 -6.40 -16.05 -6.91
C GLU A 61 -5.14 -16.00 -7.80
N LEU A 62 -4.74 -14.80 -8.24
CA LEU A 62 -3.56 -14.61 -9.07
C LEU A 62 -2.30 -14.49 -8.20
N ALA A 63 -1.43 -15.49 -8.27
CA ALA A 63 -0.24 -15.60 -7.43
C ALA A 63 0.75 -14.41 -7.56
N VAL A 64 0.72 -13.67 -8.67
CA VAL A 64 1.51 -12.44 -8.83
C VAL A 64 1.14 -11.38 -7.77
N GLY A 65 -0.03 -11.47 -7.16
CA GLY A 65 -0.48 -10.65 -6.05
C GLY A 65 0.46 -10.71 -4.83
N TYR A 66 1.07 -11.86 -4.54
CA TYR A 66 2.04 -11.97 -3.44
C TYR A 66 3.29 -11.12 -3.70
N LEU A 67 3.80 -11.13 -4.93
CA LEU A 67 4.96 -10.32 -5.30
C LEU A 67 4.63 -8.83 -5.26
N THR A 68 3.49 -8.43 -5.82
CA THR A 68 3.08 -7.02 -5.82
C THR A 68 2.78 -6.52 -4.40
N GLY A 69 2.20 -7.36 -3.54
CA GLY A 69 1.98 -7.06 -2.12
C GLY A 69 3.29 -6.87 -1.37
N PHE A 70 4.24 -7.78 -1.54
CA PHE A 70 5.56 -7.65 -0.95
C PHE A 70 6.28 -6.37 -1.40
N LEU A 71 6.24 -6.07 -2.70
CA LEU A 71 6.82 -4.82 -3.24
C LEU A 71 6.11 -3.58 -2.69
N ALA A 72 4.79 -3.62 -2.54
CA ALA A 72 4.03 -2.51 -1.95
C ALA A 72 4.48 -2.24 -0.51
N LEU A 73 4.67 -3.30 0.31
CA LEU A 73 5.14 -3.19 1.70
C LEU A 73 6.55 -2.60 1.80
N LEU A 74 7.40 -2.76 0.79
CA LEU A 74 8.73 -2.13 0.72
C LEU A 74 8.64 -0.67 0.24
N PHE A 75 7.84 -0.41 -0.78
CA PHE A 75 7.77 0.91 -1.42
C PHE A 75 6.97 1.93 -0.62
N ILE A 76 5.95 1.51 0.13
CA ILE A 76 5.14 2.42 0.95
C ILE A 76 5.99 3.15 2.01
N PRO A 77 6.76 2.48 2.88
CA PRO A 77 7.66 3.16 3.81
C PRO A 77 8.67 4.05 3.08
N ALA A 78 9.31 3.53 2.03
CA ALA A 78 10.26 4.30 1.24
C ALA A 78 9.65 5.61 0.73
N ALA A 79 8.45 5.57 0.13
CA ALA A 79 7.76 6.75 -0.38
C ALA A 79 7.41 7.77 0.71
N VAL A 80 6.96 7.30 1.88
CA VAL A 80 6.61 8.16 3.02
C VAL A 80 7.85 8.88 3.58
N TRP A 81 9.01 8.22 3.60
CA TRP A 81 10.28 8.83 4.04
C TRP A 81 10.91 9.70 2.97
N MET A 82 10.91 9.29 1.71
CA MET A 82 11.42 10.10 0.58
C MET A 82 10.60 11.37 0.37
N GLY A 83 9.30 11.34 0.61
CA GLY A 83 8.46 12.53 0.53
C GLY A 83 8.94 13.68 1.44
N ASP A 84 9.54 13.34 2.59
CA ASP A 84 10.16 14.33 3.49
C ASP A 84 11.46 14.91 2.94
N ALA A 85 12.28 14.09 2.28
CA ALA A 85 13.54 14.54 1.70
C ALA A 85 13.34 15.45 0.48
N ILE A 86 12.26 15.21 -0.30
CA ILE A 86 11.95 15.94 -1.53
C ILE A 86 11.30 17.31 -1.25
N TYR A 87 10.45 17.38 -0.22
CA TYR A 87 9.67 18.57 0.08
C TYR A 87 10.10 19.17 1.41
N HIS A 88 11.13 20.05 1.36
CA HIS A 88 11.43 20.94 2.49
C HIS A 88 10.28 21.94 2.63
N PRO A 89 9.69 22.10 3.82
CA PRO A 89 8.64 23.08 4.01
C PRO A 89 9.24 24.48 3.87
N PRO A 90 8.60 25.40 3.12
CA PRO A 90 8.90 26.81 3.27
C PRO A 90 8.60 27.22 4.73
N ASP A 91 9.43 28.08 5.31
CA ASP A 91 9.42 28.47 6.72
C ASP A 91 8.20 29.31 7.16
N SER A 92 7.11 29.31 6.42
CA SER A 92 5.90 30.04 6.80
C SER A 92 4.96 29.20 7.65
N PRO A 93 4.81 29.52 8.95
CA PRO A 93 3.90 28.80 9.85
C PRO A 93 2.46 29.26 9.62
N LEU A 94 1.68 28.49 8.82
CA LEU A 94 0.24 28.63 8.86
C LEU A 94 -0.29 28.17 10.23
N PRO A 95 -1.24 28.89 10.85
CA PRO A 95 -1.87 28.47 12.10
C PRO A 95 -2.47 27.05 11.94
N GLY A 96 -2.05 26.12 12.80
CA GLY A 96 -2.46 24.71 12.76
C GLY A 96 -1.55 23.75 11.98
N ALA A 97 -0.62 24.24 11.16
CA ALA A 97 0.34 23.41 10.42
C ALA A 97 1.23 22.54 11.33
N SER A 98 1.49 22.98 12.56
CA SER A 98 2.27 22.22 13.53
C SER A 98 1.58 20.93 13.97
N ARG A 99 0.26 20.95 14.20
CA ARG A 99 -0.54 19.77 14.59
C ARG A 99 -0.65 18.77 13.43
N LEU A 100 -0.93 19.26 12.23
CA LEU A 100 -1.02 18.40 11.02
C LEU A 100 0.31 17.68 10.76
N ARG A 101 1.43 18.39 10.87
CA ARG A 101 2.78 17.81 10.73
C ARG A 101 3.11 16.80 11.81
N ALA A 102 2.65 17.02 13.04
CA ALA A 102 2.82 16.06 14.13
C ALA A 102 2.04 14.77 13.89
N VAL A 103 0.77 14.88 13.47
CA VAL A 103 -0.09 13.73 13.11
C VAL A 103 0.53 12.96 11.93
N TYR A 104 0.96 13.64 10.87
CA TYR A 104 1.64 13.01 9.73
C TYR A 104 2.91 12.27 10.18
N ARG A 105 3.71 12.84 11.06
CA ARG A 105 4.93 12.21 11.59
C ARG A 105 4.63 10.96 12.40
N GLY A 106 3.60 11.00 13.27
CA GLY A 106 3.15 9.84 14.01
C GLY A 106 2.66 8.72 13.09
N TRP A 107 1.78 9.06 12.15
CA TRP A 107 1.25 8.11 11.17
C TRP A 107 2.35 7.45 10.34
N ARG A 108 3.36 8.19 9.93
CA ARG A 108 4.53 7.67 9.19
C ARG A 108 5.23 6.54 9.93
N TRP A 109 5.43 6.69 11.25
CA TRP A 109 6.03 5.63 12.07
C TRP A 109 5.12 4.41 12.18
N VAL A 110 3.82 4.62 12.34
CA VAL A 110 2.82 3.53 12.38
C VAL A 110 2.82 2.76 11.06
N VAL A 111 2.81 3.43 9.91
CA VAL A 111 2.89 2.80 8.59
C VAL A 111 4.18 1.99 8.44
N THR A 112 5.33 2.56 8.84
CA THR A 112 6.61 1.86 8.74
C THR A 112 6.63 0.61 9.64
N GLY A 113 6.14 0.72 10.87
CA GLY A 113 6.05 -0.41 11.79
C GLY A 113 5.10 -1.51 11.28
N LEU A 114 3.95 -1.12 10.74
CA LEU A 114 2.99 -2.05 10.15
C LEU A 114 3.60 -2.79 8.95
N CYS A 115 4.18 -2.07 7.98
CA CYS A 115 4.82 -2.72 6.83
C CYS A 115 5.97 -3.65 7.25
N ALA A 116 6.77 -3.25 8.24
CA ALA A 116 7.83 -4.11 8.78
C ALA A 116 7.28 -5.38 9.46
N PHE A 117 6.10 -5.29 10.08
CA PHE A 117 5.42 -6.44 10.66
C PHE A 117 4.78 -7.34 9.60
N SER A 118 4.17 -6.77 8.55
CA SER A 118 3.50 -7.50 7.46
C SER A 118 4.47 -8.26 6.56
N ILE A 119 5.72 -7.76 6.39
CA ILE A 119 6.74 -8.41 5.54
C ILE A 119 6.98 -9.88 5.94
N PRO A 120 7.30 -10.23 7.21
CA PRO A 120 7.50 -11.62 7.59
C PRO A 120 6.24 -12.48 7.46
N LEU A 121 5.04 -11.90 7.48
CA LEU A 121 3.79 -12.63 7.29
C LEU A 121 3.53 -13.00 5.81
N ILE A 122 3.93 -12.14 4.87
CA ILE A 122 3.75 -12.43 3.44
C ILE A 122 4.90 -13.25 2.83
N MET A 123 6.11 -13.21 3.43
CA MET A 123 7.28 -13.93 2.92
C MET A 123 7.05 -15.43 2.68
N PRO A 124 6.36 -16.19 3.57
CA PRO A 124 6.09 -17.61 3.34
C PRO A 124 5.16 -17.88 2.15
N ALA A 125 4.41 -16.89 1.66
CA ALA A 125 3.56 -17.01 0.48
C ALA A 125 4.29 -16.71 -0.84
N LEU A 126 5.49 -16.11 -0.81
CA LEU A 126 6.25 -15.79 -2.04
C LEU A 126 6.57 -17.01 -2.92
N PRO A 127 6.91 -18.21 -2.39
CA PRO A 127 7.12 -19.39 -3.22
C PRO A 127 5.92 -19.78 -4.08
N CYS A 128 4.70 -19.37 -3.71
CA CYS A 128 3.48 -19.64 -4.46
C CYS A 128 3.46 -18.95 -5.83
N VAL A 129 4.22 -17.87 -5.99
CA VAL A 129 4.37 -17.16 -7.29
C VAL A 129 4.99 -18.07 -8.36
N VAL A 130 5.90 -18.96 -7.98
CA VAL A 130 6.63 -19.85 -8.91
C VAL A 130 6.12 -21.30 -8.90
N GLY A 131 4.88 -21.51 -8.44
CA GLY A 131 4.26 -22.84 -8.41
C GLY A 131 4.71 -23.70 -7.24
N GLY A 132 5.13 -23.10 -6.13
CA GLY A 132 5.27 -23.78 -4.83
C GLY A 132 3.95 -24.44 -4.48
N GLY A 133 3.96 -25.75 -4.16
CA GLY A 133 2.76 -26.56 -3.94
C GLY A 133 1.80 -26.00 -2.88
N PRO A 134 0.66 -26.66 -2.62
CA PRO A 134 -0.35 -26.17 -1.68
C PRO A 134 0.28 -25.80 -0.34
N ASN A 135 0.11 -24.55 0.06
CA ASN A 135 0.71 -23.99 1.25
C ASN A 135 -0.39 -23.18 2.00
N LEU A 136 -0.56 -23.49 3.27
CA LEU A 136 -1.50 -22.82 4.15
C LEU A 136 -1.43 -21.28 4.04
N PHE A 137 -0.24 -20.71 3.90
CA PHE A 137 -0.08 -19.26 3.76
C PHE A 137 -0.66 -18.73 2.44
N CYS A 138 -0.58 -19.50 1.34
CA CYS A 138 -1.16 -19.10 0.06
C CYS A 138 -2.68 -19.02 0.17
N ASP A 139 -3.30 -20.05 0.73
CA ASP A 139 -4.76 -20.13 0.88
C ASP A 139 -5.28 -19.01 1.79
N LEU A 140 -4.61 -18.75 2.92
CA LEU A 140 -4.99 -17.66 3.82
C LEU A 140 -4.89 -16.27 3.17
N TRP A 141 -3.85 -16.03 2.37
CA TRP A 141 -3.68 -14.76 1.68
C TRP A 141 -4.59 -14.57 0.47
N PHE A 142 -5.22 -15.62 -0.06
CA PHE A 142 -6.29 -15.50 -1.05
C PHE A 142 -7.64 -15.24 -0.38
N ALA A 143 -7.95 -15.95 0.69
CA ALA A 143 -9.27 -15.88 1.33
C ALA A 143 -9.62 -14.47 1.84
N LEU A 144 -8.67 -13.74 2.43
CA LEU A 144 -8.94 -12.41 3.01
C LEU A 144 -9.27 -11.32 1.99
N PRO A 145 -8.52 -11.16 0.88
CA PRO A 145 -8.90 -10.24 -0.19
C PRO A 145 -10.22 -10.61 -0.86
N GLU A 146 -10.56 -11.89 -0.96
CA GLU A 146 -11.84 -12.36 -1.47
C GLU A 146 -13.01 -11.94 -0.56
N GLU A 147 -12.89 -12.11 0.76
CA GLU A 147 -13.86 -11.60 1.74
C GLU A 147 -14.07 -10.10 1.61
N TYR A 148 -12.98 -9.32 1.47
CA TYR A 148 -13.05 -7.88 1.25
C TYR A 148 -13.71 -7.53 -0.08
N PHE A 149 -13.36 -8.23 -1.15
CA PHE A 149 -13.94 -8.04 -2.48
C PHE A 149 -15.46 -8.26 -2.45
N THR A 150 -15.91 -9.36 -1.86
CA THR A 150 -17.32 -9.69 -1.71
C THR A 150 -18.07 -8.62 -0.90
N PHE A 151 -17.45 -8.11 0.17
CA PHE A 151 -18.03 -7.03 0.96
C PHE A 151 -18.24 -5.72 0.16
N VAL A 152 -17.29 -5.38 -0.73
CA VAL A 152 -17.31 -4.10 -1.47
C VAL A 152 -18.14 -4.22 -2.76
N HIS A 153 -18.02 -5.35 -3.47
CA HIS A 153 -18.57 -5.55 -4.81
C HIS A 153 -19.75 -6.53 -4.87
N GLY A 154 -20.14 -7.15 -3.75
CA GLY A 154 -21.22 -8.13 -3.67
C GLY A 154 -20.90 -9.39 -4.49
N GLU A 155 -21.83 -9.79 -5.36
CA GLU A 155 -21.72 -11.00 -6.20
C GLU A 155 -20.96 -10.79 -7.51
N ALA A 156 -20.18 -9.71 -7.65
CA ALA A 156 -19.39 -9.48 -8.87
C ALA A 156 -18.30 -10.56 -9.01
N ASP A 157 -17.97 -10.92 -10.27
CA ASP A 157 -16.92 -11.89 -10.55
C ASP A 157 -15.51 -11.30 -10.28
N PRO A 158 -14.77 -11.83 -9.30
CA PRO A 158 -13.43 -11.32 -8.98
C PRO A 158 -12.43 -11.54 -10.11
N THR A 159 -12.65 -12.55 -10.98
CA THR A 159 -11.75 -12.87 -12.10
C THR A 159 -11.63 -11.70 -13.07
N ILE A 160 -12.74 -11.02 -13.39
CA ILE A 160 -12.74 -9.86 -14.30
C ILE A 160 -11.88 -8.74 -13.73
N TRP A 161 -12.04 -8.46 -12.45
CA TRP A 161 -11.27 -7.41 -11.75
C TRP A 161 -9.79 -7.77 -11.63
N GLY A 162 -9.47 -9.05 -11.44
CA GLY A 162 -8.10 -9.54 -11.47
C GLY A 162 -7.42 -9.29 -12.81
N TRP A 163 -8.09 -9.57 -13.94
CA TRP A 163 -7.52 -9.29 -15.26
C TRP A 163 -7.37 -7.79 -15.53
N ILE A 164 -8.28 -6.95 -15.05
CA ILE A 164 -8.11 -5.49 -15.08
C ILE A 164 -6.86 -5.08 -14.28
N ALA A 165 -6.66 -5.68 -13.10
CA ALA A 165 -5.49 -5.43 -12.26
C ALA A 165 -4.18 -5.88 -12.95
N VAL A 166 -4.16 -7.02 -13.65
CA VAL A 166 -3.02 -7.46 -14.49
C VAL A 166 -2.71 -6.43 -15.57
N GLY A 167 -3.73 -5.92 -16.26
CA GLY A 167 -3.55 -4.87 -17.27
C GLY A 167 -3.07 -3.53 -16.69
N ALA A 168 -3.43 -3.24 -15.44
CA ALA A 168 -2.98 -2.03 -14.74
C ALA A 168 -1.51 -2.09 -14.31
N LEU A 169 -0.94 -3.28 -14.05
CA LEU A 169 0.45 -3.43 -13.60
C LEU A 169 1.49 -2.80 -14.53
N PRO A 170 1.53 -3.09 -15.85
CA PRO A 170 2.51 -2.48 -16.75
C PRO A 170 2.33 -0.96 -16.85
N VAL A 171 1.10 -0.48 -16.88
CA VAL A 171 0.81 0.97 -16.90
C VAL A 171 1.33 1.63 -15.62
N TYR A 172 1.09 1.00 -14.48
CA TYR A 172 1.58 1.47 -13.19
C TYR A 172 3.11 1.42 -13.10
N GLY A 173 3.73 0.34 -13.57
CA GLY A 173 5.19 0.21 -13.62
C GLY A 173 5.85 1.30 -14.47
N LEU A 174 5.32 1.59 -15.66
CA LEU A 174 5.76 2.68 -16.52
C LEU A 174 5.59 4.05 -15.85
N TYR A 175 4.46 4.27 -15.16
CA TYR A 175 4.21 5.49 -14.42
C TYR A 175 5.22 5.70 -13.28
N LEU A 176 5.55 4.64 -12.50
CA LEU A 176 6.56 4.73 -11.45
C LEU A 176 7.96 4.99 -12.03
N ALA A 177 8.34 4.28 -13.09
CA ALA A 177 9.61 4.47 -13.76
C ALA A 177 9.78 5.91 -14.26
N PHE A 178 8.76 6.43 -14.96
CA PHE A 178 8.74 7.82 -15.42
C PHE A 178 8.84 8.83 -14.26
N SER A 179 8.10 8.59 -13.17
CA SER A 179 8.15 9.42 -11.99
C SER A 179 9.52 9.42 -11.31
N ALA A 180 10.19 8.27 -11.26
CA ALA A 180 11.54 8.14 -10.72
C ALA A 180 12.59 8.87 -11.58
N VAL A 181 12.52 8.73 -12.92
CA VAL A 181 13.43 9.41 -13.85
C VAL A 181 13.26 10.93 -13.77
N THR A 182 12.04 11.43 -13.79
CA THR A 182 11.78 12.88 -13.67
C THR A 182 12.22 13.45 -12.33
N TRP A 183 12.11 12.67 -11.26
CA TRP A 183 12.63 13.06 -9.97
C TRP A 183 14.17 13.12 -9.96
N TYR A 184 14.82 12.09 -10.49
CA TYR A 184 16.29 12.04 -10.58
C TYR A 184 16.85 13.22 -11.36
N GLN A 185 16.26 13.56 -12.52
CA GLN A 185 16.68 14.71 -13.32
C GLN A 185 16.58 16.05 -12.58
N ARG A 186 15.54 16.23 -11.74
CA ARG A 186 15.36 17.46 -10.95
C ARG A 186 16.32 17.59 -9.77
N THR A 187 16.90 16.51 -9.29
CA THR A 187 17.85 16.52 -8.18
C THR A 187 19.29 16.66 -8.65
N THR A 188 19.59 16.42 -9.91
CA THR A 188 20.92 16.47 -10.52
C THR A 188 21.16 17.74 -11.38
N SER A 189 20.14 18.53 -11.63
CA SER A 189 20.18 19.85 -12.28
C SER A 189 20.16 20.99 -11.27
#